data_ce71df568a5cf47bf2d3c10727615008
#
_entry.id   ce71df568a5cf47bf2d3c10727615008
#
_cell.length_a   1.000
_cell.length_b   1.000
_cell.length_c   1.000
_cell.angle_alpha   90.00
_cell.angle_beta   90.00
_cell.angle_gamma   90.00
#
_symmetry.space_group_name_H-M   'P 1'
#
loop_
_entity.id
_entity.type
_entity.pdbx_description
1 polymer ?
#
loop_
_entity_poly.entity_id
_entity_poly.type
_entity_poly.pdbx_seq_one_letter_code
_entity_poly.pdbx_strand_id
1 'polypeptide(L)'
;MTTENSDLFESFEFDVQEILGGEEPLSFLVGPGISRDPPSNLASTWHIVEAIIRFGVPEEMINVILSTKELRYEFLLQTFRDCYDRDLKLLEYFEQSTHPNLIHKYLARMVKDGNYVLTTNFDYLIERAIGLDEPALRVVITRKDFEEHANPAIVQQEGLLAVYKIHGSLKNLITEENTRESVITTLNFLGKYKTDESYYEGYRTPLSKEISDGRTLVIMGYSNENNIDIVSTLQQMEGLKRLV
;
A
#
# COMPACT_ATOMS: atom_id res chain seq x y z
N MET A 1 -23.42 -2.70 30.24
CA MET A 1 -23.02 -1.32 29.89
C MET A 1 -22.23 -1.43 28.59
N THR A 2 -22.94 -1.31 27.48
CA THR A 2 -22.41 -1.29 26.13
C THR A 2 -21.92 0.12 25.89
N THR A 3 -20.62 0.35 25.92
CA THR A 3 -20.01 1.58 25.41
C THR A 3 -19.98 1.45 23.90
N GLU A 4 -20.88 2.19 23.29
CA GLU A 4 -20.87 2.55 21.88
C GLU A 4 -19.57 3.27 21.57
N ASN A 5 -18.66 2.59 20.88
CA ASN A 5 -17.60 3.22 20.10
C ASN A 5 -18.21 3.56 18.73
N SER A 6 -19.22 4.41 18.74
CA SER A 6 -19.74 5.03 17.53
C SER A 6 -18.93 6.30 17.28
N ASP A 7 -18.47 6.40 16.05
CA ASP A 7 -18.19 7.64 15.34
C ASP A 7 -16.89 8.40 15.68
N LEU A 8 -15.76 7.73 15.44
CA LEU A 8 -14.50 8.43 15.18
C LEU A 8 -14.45 9.06 13.76
N PHE A 9 -15.41 8.70 12.90
CA PHE A 9 -15.49 9.23 11.54
C PHE A 9 -16.91 9.72 11.25
N GLU A 10 -17.05 11.00 11.02
CA GLU A 10 -18.26 11.56 10.44
C GLU A 10 -18.22 11.34 8.93
N SER A 11 -19.29 10.78 8.36
CA SER A 11 -19.43 10.71 6.92
C SER A 11 -19.88 12.07 6.41
N PHE A 12 -19.09 12.70 5.54
CA PHE A 12 -19.48 13.92 4.85
C PHE A 12 -19.85 13.59 3.41
N GLU A 13 -20.94 14.17 2.93
CA GLU A 13 -21.18 14.26 1.50
C GLU A 13 -20.29 15.37 0.92
N PHE A 14 -19.39 15.00 0.01
CA PHE A 14 -18.55 15.93 -0.72
C PHE A 14 -18.54 15.59 -2.20
N ASP A 15 -18.32 16.61 -3.02
CA ASP A 15 -18.13 16.38 -4.44
C ASP A 15 -16.70 15.90 -4.71
N VAL A 16 -16.58 14.62 -5.08
CA VAL A 16 -15.30 14.01 -5.46
C VAL A 16 -14.62 14.79 -6.58
N GLN A 17 -15.39 15.37 -7.52
CA GLN A 17 -14.84 16.16 -8.62
C GLN A 17 -14.20 17.46 -8.13
N GLU A 18 -14.75 18.08 -7.09
CA GLU A 18 -14.18 19.28 -6.49
C GLU A 18 -12.81 19.00 -5.85
N ILE A 19 -12.68 17.85 -5.19
CA ILE A 19 -11.41 17.45 -4.56
C ILE A 19 -10.38 17.02 -5.59
N LEU A 20 -10.76 16.07 -6.47
CA LEU A 20 -9.82 15.44 -7.40
C LEU A 20 -9.53 16.31 -8.62
N GLY A 21 -10.37 17.27 -8.95
CA GLY A 21 -10.22 18.22 -10.07
C GLY A 21 -9.72 19.60 -9.64
N GLY A 22 -9.50 19.84 -8.34
CA GLY A 22 -9.00 21.11 -7.80
C GLY A 22 -7.50 21.31 -8.05
N GLU A 23 -7.03 22.52 -7.74
CA GLU A 23 -5.59 22.88 -7.81
C GLU A 23 -4.84 22.56 -6.51
N GLU A 24 -5.54 22.02 -5.50
CA GLU A 24 -4.93 21.69 -4.22
C GLU A 24 -3.97 20.49 -4.35
N PRO A 25 -2.81 20.53 -3.68
CA PRO A 25 -1.87 19.41 -3.72
C PRO A 25 -2.46 18.19 -3.02
N LEU A 26 -2.43 17.05 -3.72
CA LEU A 26 -2.96 15.78 -3.22
C LEU A 26 -1.83 14.80 -2.87
N SER A 27 -2.12 13.97 -1.89
CA SER A 27 -1.37 12.74 -1.61
C SER A 27 -2.32 11.57 -1.63
N PHE A 28 -1.89 10.45 -2.16
CA PHE A 28 -2.70 9.24 -2.28
C PHE A 28 -2.08 8.11 -1.46
N LEU A 29 -2.88 7.45 -0.63
CA LEU A 29 -2.54 6.21 0.01
C LEU A 29 -3.46 5.12 -0.54
N VAL A 30 -2.90 4.20 -1.32
CA VAL A 30 -3.70 3.25 -2.09
C VAL A 30 -3.41 1.80 -1.74
N GLY A 31 -4.47 1.03 -1.62
CA GLY A 31 -4.46 -0.38 -1.26
C GLY A 31 -5.00 -1.31 -2.35
N PRO A 32 -5.08 -2.62 -2.09
CA PRO A 32 -5.36 -3.66 -3.08
C PRO A 32 -6.70 -3.52 -3.81
N GLY A 33 -7.66 -2.81 -3.21
CA GLY A 33 -8.98 -2.59 -3.80
C GLY A 33 -8.94 -1.90 -5.15
N ILE A 34 -7.94 -1.04 -5.43
CA ILE A 34 -7.81 -0.34 -6.71
C ILE A 34 -7.51 -1.28 -7.89
N SER A 35 -7.00 -2.48 -7.62
CA SER A 35 -6.57 -3.44 -8.65
C SER A 35 -7.61 -4.52 -8.95
N ARG A 36 -8.82 -4.42 -8.36
CA ARG A 36 -9.90 -5.43 -8.52
C ARG A 36 -10.64 -5.29 -9.85
N ASP A 37 -10.85 -4.06 -10.30
CA ASP A 37 -11.67 -3.78 -11.47
C ASP A 37 -10.95 -4.13 -12.79
N PRO A 38 -11.72 -4.51 -13.85
CA PRO A 38 -11.15 -4.74 -15.16
C PRO A 38 -10.38 -3.52 -15.70
N PRO A 39 -9.32 -3.74 -16.48
CA PRO A 39 -8.75 -5.01 -16.94
C PRO A 39 -7.76 -5.65 -15.95
N SER A 40 -7.50 -5.05 -14.80
CA SER A 40 -6.53 -5.54 -13.80
C SER A 40 -6.94 -6.88 -13.20
N ASN A 41 -8.19 -7.03 -12.74
CA ASN A 41 -8.83 -8.27 -12.27
C ASN A 41 -8.01 -9.05 -11.21
N LEU A 42 -7.29 -8.37 -10.33
CA LEU A 42 -6.55 -9.02 -9.27
C LEU A 42 -7.47 -9.46 -8.12
N ALA A 43 -7.13 -10.56 -7.49
CA ALA A 43 -7.82 -11.06 -6.31
C ALA A 43 -7.72 -10.05 -5.15
N SER A 44 -8.78 -9.96 -4.36
CA SER A 44 -8.73 -9.18 -3.12
C SER A 44 -7.84 -9.85 -2.08
N THR A 45 -7.38 -9.09 -1.09
CA THR A 45 -6.65 -9.61 0.08
C THR A 45 -7.39 -10.78 0.73
N TRP A 46 -8.73 -10.71 0.84
CA TRP A 46 -9.55 -11.79 1.38
C TRP A 46 -9.46 -13.09 0.57
N HIS A 47 -9.45 -13.03 -0.75
CA HIS A 47 -9.29 -14.22 -1.59
C HIS A 47 -7.92 -14.88 -1.38
N ILE A 48 -6.87 -14.09 -1.17
CA ILE A 48 -5.54 -14.62 -0.85
C ILE A 48 -5.52 -15.27 0.53
N VAL A 49 -6.15 -14.62 1.53
CA VAL A 49 -6.34 -15.20 2.88
C VAL A 49 -7.06 -16.55 2.79
N GLU A 50 -8.18 -16.59 2.08
CA GLU A 50 -8.96 -17.81 1.89
C GLU A 50 -8.12 -18.92 1.20
N ALA A 51 -7.36 -18.57 0.18
CA ALA A 51 -6.49 -19.52 -0.52
C ALA A 51 -5.40 -20.10 0.39
N ILE A 52 -4.76 -19.27 1.21
CA ILE A 52 -3.76 -19.71 2.20
C ILE A 52 -4.39 -20.66 3.22
N ILE A 53 -5.55 -20.32 3.76
CA ILE A 53 -6.24 -21.15 4.75
C ILE A 53 -6.64 -22.49 4.14
N ARG A 54 -7.24 -22.49 2.95
CA ARG A 54 -7.65 -23.72 2.25
C ARG A 54 -6.46 -24.61 1.90
N PHE A 55 -5.29 -24.05 1.68
CA PHE A 55 -4.08 -24.81 1.42
C PHE A 55 -3.52 -25.48 2.68
N GLY A 56 -3.50 -24.77 3.81
CA GLY A 56 -2.74 -25.19 5.00
C GLY A 56 -3.59 -25.79 6.14
N VAL A 57 -4.94 -25.80 6.01
CA VAL A 57 -5.84 -26.14 7.12
C VAL A 57 -6.78 -27.28 6.71
N PRO A 58 -7.06 -28.26 7.60
CA PRO A 58 -8.05 -29.32 7.36
C PRO A 58 -9.45 -28.72 7.06
N GLU A 59 -10.19 -29.40 6.18
CA GLU A 59 -11.47 -28.88 5.63
C GLU A 59 -12.48 -28.51 6.73
N GLU A 60 -12.57 -29.31 7.78
CA GLU A 60 -13.45 -29.09 8.92
C GLU A 60 -13.16 -27.82 9.73
N MET A 61 -11.91 -27.30 9.64
CA MET A 61 -11.48 -26.11 10.37
C MET A 61 -11.56 -24.82 9.54
N ILE A 62 -11.69 -24.92 8.21
CA ILE A 62 -11.64 -23.78 7.31
C ILE A 62 -12.66 -22.71 7.70
N ASN A 63 -13.93 -23.10 7.83
CA ASN A 63 -14.99 -22.16 8.16
C ASN A 63 -14.84 -21.53 9.55
N VAL A 64 -14.30 -22.28 10.50
CA VAL A 64 -14.02 -21.76 11.85
C VAL A 64 -12.97 -20.66 11.79
N ILE A 65 -11.89 -20.89 11.06
CA ILE A 65 -10.79 -19.91 10.94
C ILE A 65 -11.25 -18.70 10.12
N LEU A 66 -11.94 -18.89 8.99
CA LEU A 66 -12.46 -17.80 8.17
C LEU A 66 -13.47 -16.91 8.91
N SER A 67 -14.16 -17.44 9.92
CA SER A 67 -15.08 -16.65 10.75
C SER A 67 -14.40 -15.86 11.87
N THR A 68 -13.09 -16.04 12.05
CA THR A 68 -12.31 -15.33 13.08
C THR A 68 -12.11 -13.86 12.68
N LYS A 69 -12.71 -12.94 13.42
CA LYS A 69 -12.70 -11.49 13.12
C LYS A 69 -11.32 -10.83 13.18
N GLU A 70 -10.35 -11.45 13.86
CA GLU A 70 -9.02 -10.87 14.11
C GLU A 70 -7.94 -11.46 13.21
N LEU A 71 -8.33 -12.08 12.09
CA LEU A 71 -7.40 -12.74 11.19
C LEU A 71 -6.65 -11.69 10.35
N ARG A 72 -5.39 -11.44 10.70
CA ARG A 72 -4.55 -10.47 10.01
C ARG A 72 -3.86 -11.09 8.80
N TYR A 73 -3.97 -10.43 7.65
CA TYR A 73 -3.36 -10.86 6.40
C TYR A 73 -1.84 -11.02 6.52
N GLU A 74 -1.16 -10.03 7.10
CA GLU A 74 0.29 -10.00 7.23
C GLU A 74 0.80 -11.15 8.12
N PHE A 75 0.07 -11.46 9.20
CA PHE A 75 0.38 -12.58 10.08
C PHE A 75 0.22 -13.93 9.36
N LEU A 76 -0.86 -14.08 8.59
CA LEU A 76 -1.09 -15.30 7.80
C LEU A 76 -0.04 -15.48 6.72
N LEU A 77 0.27 -14.40 6.00
CA LEU A 77 1.27 -14.43 4.94
C LEU A 77 2.67 -14.75 5.52
N GLN A 78 3.01 -14.17 6.68
CA GLN A 78 4.26 -14.51 7.39
C GLN A 78 4.28 -15.98 7.80
N THR A 79 3.20 -16.49 8.41
CA THR A 79 3.11 -17.88 8.85
C THR A 79 3.20 -18.83 7.65
N PHE A 80 2.51 -18.50 6.56
CA PHE A 80 2.55 -19.29 5.33
C PHE A 80 3.96 -19.31 4.72
N ARG A 81 4.65 -18.17 4.68
CA ARG A 81 6.05 -18.09 4.26
C ARG A 81 6.94 -19.00 5.10
N ASP A 82 6.82 -18.93 6.41
CA ASP A 82 7.71 -19.67 7.32
C ASP A 82 7.50 -21.18 7.25
N CYS A 83 6.27 -21.63 6.97
CA CYS A 83 5.92 -23.04 6.91
C CYS A 83 6.03 -23.65 5.51
N TYR A 84 5.68 -22.90 4.46
CA TYR A 84 5.42 -23.48 3.13
C TYR A 84 6.10 -22.75 1.97
N ASP A 85 6.28 -21.43 2.04
CA ASP A 85 6.68 -20.60 0.91
C ASP A 85 7.76 -19.57 1.26
N ARG A 86 8.95 -20.06 1.61
CA ARG A 86 10.08 -19.21 2.06
C ARG A 86 10.43 -18.12 1.07
N ASP A 87 10.20 -18.36 -0.20
CA ASP A 87 10.55 -17.46 -1.29
C ASP A 87 9.41 -16.51 -1.66
N LEU A 88 8.26 -16.53 -0.96
CA LEU A 88 7.08 -15.72 -1.24
C LEU A 88 6.57 -15.87 -2.69
N LYS A 89 6.62 -17.08 -3.25
CA LYS A 89 6.15 -17.37 -4.61
C LYS A 89 4.66 -17.06 -4.80
N LEU A 90 3.87 -17.16 -3.73
CA LEU A 90 2.47 -16.77 -3.74
C LEU A 90 2.29 -15.34 -4.24
N LEU A 91 3.20 -14.43 -3.89
CA LEU A 91 3.12 -13.04 -4.31
C LEU A 91 3.47 -12.82 -5.80
N GLU A 92 4.11 -13.79 -6.46
CA GLU A 92 4.34 -13.75 -7.91
C GLU A 92 3.01 -13.75 -8.70
N TYR A 93 1.91 -14.15 -8.06
CA TYR A 93 0.55 -13.98 -8.60
C TYR A 93 0.28 -12.54 -9.05
N PHE A 94 0.74 -11.56 -8.29
CA PHE A 94 0.51 -10.15 -8.60
C PHE A 94 1.26 -9.66 -9.85
N GLU A 95 2.27 -10.39 -10.32
CA GLU A 95 2.99 -10.10 -11.56
C GLU A 95 2.19 -10.48 -12.82
N GLN A 96 1.18 -11.35 -12.69
CA GLN A 96 0.41 -11.87 -13.82
C GLN A 96 -0.47 -10.78 -14.47
N SER A 97 -0.95 -9.81 -13.68
CA SER A 97 -1.70 -8.69 -14.23
C SER A 97 -0.75 -7.62 -14.79
N THR A 98 -0.87 -7.38 -16.09
CA THR A 98 -0.06 -6.38 -16.81
C THR A 98 -0.89 -5.22 -17.38
N HIS A 99 -2.19 -5.19 -17.10
CA HIS A 99 -3.14 -4.25 -17.69
C HIS A 99 -3.70 -3.30 -16.62
N PRO A 100 -3.14 -2.08 -16.50
CA PRO A 100 -3.66 -1.08 -15.59
C PRO A 100 -5.11 -0.68 -15.93
N ASN A 101 -5.96 -0.60 -14.91
CA ASN A 101 -7.31 -0.06 -15.04
C ASN A 101 -7.33 1.49 -14.99
N LEU A 102 -8.53 2.07 -14.98
CA LEU A 102 -8.69 3.52 -14.99
C LEU A 102 -8.09 4.20 -13.76
N ILE A 103 -8.19 3.56 -12.58
CA ILE A 103 -7.66 4.12 -11.32
C ILE A 103 -6.14 4.22 -11.40
N HIS A 104 -5.45 3.18 -11.87
CA HIS A 104 -3.99 3.22 -12.04
C HIS A 104 -3.55 4.31 -13.03
N LYS A 105 -4.29 4.48 -14.14
CA LYS A 105 -4.02 5.55 -15.12
C LYS A 105 -4.23 6.94 -14.53
N TYR A 106 -5.26 7.09 -13.69
CA TYR A 106 -5.49 8.33 -12.96
C TYR A 106 -4.33 8.62 -11.99
N LEU A 107 -3.92 7.64 -11.18
CA LEU A 107 -2.79 7.79 -10.26
C LEU A 107 -1.48 8.10 -11.00
N ALA A 108 -1.24 7.44 -12.14
CA ALA A 108 -0.10 7.75 -12.99
C ALA A 108 -0.11 9.20 -13.47
N ARG A 109 -1.29 9.73 -13.81
CA ARG A 109 -1.44 11.15 -14.16
C ARG A 109 -1.16 12.05 -12.96
N MET A 110 -1.68 11.69 -11.78
CA MET A 110 -1.45 12.45 -10.55
C MET A 110 0.04 12.53 -10.19
N VAL A 111 0.80 11.44 -10.34
CA VAL A 111 2.26 11.45 -10.17
C VAL A 111 2.92 12.43 -11.13
N LYS A 112 2.55 12.42 -12.42
CA LYS A 112 3.07 13.34 -13.44
C LYS A 112 2.72 14.79 -13.18
N ASP A 113 1.59 15.05 -12.56
CA ASP A 113 1.11 16.39 -12.17
C ASP A 113 1.67 16.86 -10.82
N GLY A 114 2.59 16.09 -10.21
CA GLY A 114 3.27 16.49 -8.99
C GLY A 114 2.56 16.12 -7.69
N ASN A 115 1.64 15.18 -7.74
CA ASN A 115 1.03 14.61 -6.56
C ASN A 115 1.79 13.36 -6.09
N TYR A 116 1.63 13.00 -4.82
CA TYR A 116 2.37 11.91 -4.20
C TYR A 116 1.51 10.65 -4.11
N VAL A 117 2.08 9.51 -4.47
CA VAL A 117 1.39 8.22 -4.45
C VAL A 117 2.16 7.20 -3.63
N LEU A 118 1.52 6.77 -2.54
CA LEU A 118 1.98 5.67 -1.70
C LEU A 118 1.09 4.47 -1.91
N THR A 119 1.68 3.28 -1.94
CA THR A 119 0.90 2.05 -2.07
C THR A 119 1.41 0.94 -1.16
N THR A 120 0.46 0.14 -0.67
CA THR A 120 0.73 -1.13 0.00
C THR A 120 0.65 -2.32 -0.95
N ASN A 121 0.34 -2.09 -2.23
CA ASN A 121 0.16 -3.13 -3.23
C ASN A 121 1.47 -3.78 -3.64
N PHE A 122 1.42 -5.09 -3.84
CA PHE A 122 2.54 -5.86 -4.39
C PHE A 122 2.55 -5.89 -5.93
N ASP A 123 1.40 -5.54 -6.59
CA ASP A 123 1.35 -5.45 -8.04
C ASP A 123 2.17 -4.28 -8.59
N TYR A 124 2.31 -4.22 -9.92
CA TYR A 124 3.13 -3.23 -10.63
C TYR A 124 2.30 -2.34 -11.55
N LEU A 125 1.00 -2.20 -11.27
CA LEU A 125 0.08 -1.60 -12.22
C LEU A 125 0.18 -0.07 -12.28
N ILE A 126 0.60 0.58 -11.18
CA ILE A 126 0.86 2.04 -11.18
C ILE A 126 2.10 2.34 -12.03
N GLU A 127 3.19 1.61 -11.83
CA GLU A 127 4.43 1.75 -12.58
C GLU A 127 4.20 1.51 -14.08
N ARG A 128 3.42 0.47 -14.42
CA ARG A 128 3.03 0.18 -15.81
C ARG A 128 2.16 1.28 -16.41
N ALA A 129 1.30 1.91 -15.62
CA ALA A 129 0.46 3.02 -16.07
C ALA A 129 1.27 4.31 -16.31
N ILE A 130 2.34 4.54 -15.54
CA ILE A 130 3.27 5.65 -15.76
C ILE A 130 4.09 5.42 -17.04
N GLY A 131 4.55 4.19 -17.26
CA GLY A 131 5.43 3.76 -18.34
C GLY A 131 6.75 3.25 -17.79
N LEU A 132 7.12 2.01 -18.11
CA LEU A 132 8.37 1.41 -17.61
C LEU A 132 9.63 1.97 -18.29
N ASP A 133 9.47 2.64 -19.41
CA ASP A 133 10.49 3.36 -20.17
C ASP A 133 10.62 4.85 -19.78
N GLU A 134 9.86 5.31 -18.78
CA GLU A 134 9.93 6.68 -18.27
C GLU A 134 11.24 6.90 -17.48
N PRO A 135 12.22 7.65 -17.98
CA PRO A 135 13.54 7.75 -17.36
C PRO A 135 13.52 8.51 -16.02
N ALA A 136 12.49 9.32 -15.80
CA ALA A 136 12.30 10.06 -14.56
C ALA A 136 11.70 9.21 -13.45
N LEU A 137 11.12 8.03 -13.74
CA LEU A 137 10.42 7.21 -12.75
C LEU A 137 11.39 6.58 -11.74
N ARG A 138 11.06 6.75 -10.47
CA ARG A 138 11.69 6.08 -9.33
C ARG A 138 10.63 5.27 -8.58
N VAL A 139 10.88 3.98 -8.40
CA VAL A 139 10.04 3.12 -7.57
C VAL A 139 10.78 2.90 -6.26
N VAL A 140 10.28 3.52 -5.21
CA VAL A 140 10.89 3.54 -3.88
C VAL A 140 10.41 2.33 -3.09
N ILE A 141 11.28 1.33 -2.90
CA ILE A 141 10.94 0.00 -2.38
C ILE A 141 11.80 -0.37 -1.18
N THR A 142 13.12 -0.26 -1.35
CA THR A 142 14.10 -0.70 -0.37
C THR A 142 14.44 0.41 0.62
N ARG A 143 15.06 0.03 1.74
CA ARG A 143 15.57 1.03 2.69
C ARG A 143 16.49 2.05 2.01
N LYS A 144 17.35 1.60 1.12
CA LYS A 144 18.25 2.48 0.36
C LYS A 144 17.47 3.47 -0.49
N ASP A 145 16.43 3.02 -1.20
CA ASP A 145 15.59 3.91 -2.01
C ASP A 145 14.92 4.98 -1.14
N PHE A 146 14.44 4.59 0.06
CA PHE A 146 13.86 5.55 1.00
C PHE A 146 14.89 6.53 1.56
N GLU A 147 16.12 6.11 1.83
CA GLU A 147 17.20 7.00 2.26
C GLU A 147 17.56 8.03 1.17
N GLU A 148 17.48 7.65 -0.10
CA GLU A 148 17.78 8.52 -1.25
C GLU A 148 16.58 9.41 -1.66
N HIS A 149 15.35 8.92 -1.52
CA HIS A 149 14.13 9.55 -2.06
C HIS A 149 13.01 9.71 -1.04
N ALA A 150 13.32 9.79 0.27
CA ALA A 150 12.30 9.93 1.32
C ALA A 150 11.54 11.26 1.26
N ASN A 151 12.11 12.29 0.65
CA ASN A 151 11.47 13.59 0.49
C ASN A 151 10.90 13.77 -0.91
N PRO A 152 9.56 13.62 -1.10
CA PRO A 152 8.94 13.73 -2.41
C PRO A 152 9.09 15.12 -3.04
N ALA A 153 9.20 16.18 -2.24
CA ALA A 153 9.38 17.53 -2.77
C ALA A 153 10.76 17.70 -3.42
N ILE A 154 11.81 17.10 -2.84
CA ILE A 154 13.16 17.09 -3.42
C ILE A 154 13.14 16.28 -4.72
N VAL A 155 12.57 15.07 -4.70
CA VAL A 155 12.40 14.22 -5.89
C VAL A 155 11.78 14.99 -7.04
N GLN A 156 10.72 15.76 -6.74
CA GLN A 156 10.02 16.58 -7.71
C GLN A 156 10.86 17.75 -8.24
N GLN A 157 11.62 18.42 -7.37
CA GLN A 157 12.53 19.52 -7.77
C GLN A 157 13.64 19.03 -8.70
N GLU A 158 14.05 17.77 -8.57
CA GLU A 158 15.00 17.11 -9.46
C GLU A 158 14.37 16.65 -10.80
N GLY A 159 13.07 16.89 -11.00
CA GLY A 159 12.34 16.47 -12.19
C GLY A 159 12.04 14.98 -12.22
N LEU A 160 12.10 14.31 -11.08
CA LEU A 160 11.82 12.88 -10.95
C LEU A 160 10.36 12.63 -10.55
N LEU A 161 9.88 11.44 -10.89
CA LEU A 161 8.56 10.91 -10.55
C LEU A 161 8.75 9.77 -9.54
N ALA A 162 7.99 9.73 -8.44
CA ALA A 162 8.14 8.68 -7.46
C ALA A 162 6.83 7.93 -7.17
N VAL A 163 6.95 6.61 -7.03
CA VAL A 163 5.91 5.74 -6.47
C VAL A 163 6.51 5.04 -5.24
N TYR A 164 5.87 5.21 -4.09
CA TYR A 164 6.35 4.69 -2.81
C TYR A 164 5.64 3.39 -2.45
N LYS A 165 6.33 2.26 -2.50
CA LYS A 165 5.81 0.93 -2.13
C LYS A 165 6.17 0.64 -0.67
N ILE A 166 5.32 1.10 0.24
CA ILE A 166 5.60 1.06 1.68
C ILE A 166 5.56 -0.35 2.30
N HIS A 167 4.98 -1.33 1.63
CA HIS A 167 5.04 -2.75 2.01
C HIS A 167 6.13 -3.53 1.28
N GLY A 168 6.95 -2.85 0.48
CA GLY A 168 7.95 -3.49 -0.35
C GLY A 168 7.38 -4.06 -1.66
N SER A 169 8.21 -4.77 -2.39
CA SER A 169 7.89 -5.44 -3.64
C SER A 169 8.85 -6.60 -3.88
N LEU A 170 8.46 -7.59 -4.71
CA LEU A 170 9.35 -8.71 -5.04
C LEU A 170 10.53 -8.26 -5.91
N LYS A 171 10.28 -7.30 -6.78
CA LYS A 171 11.31 -6.69 -7.65
C LYS A 171 10.99 -5.23 -7.95
N ASN A 172 12.00 -4.49 -8.37
CA ASN A 172 11.85 -3.19 -8.99
C ASN A 172 11.78 -3.38 -10.52
N LEU A 173 10.64 -3.05 -11.16
CA LEU A 173 10.47 -3.25 -12.61
C LEU A 173 11.32 -2.31 -13.46
N ILE A 174 11.82 -1.20 -12.91
CA ILE A 174 12.62 -0.22 -13.64
C ILE A 174 14.08 -0.64 -13.68
N THR A 175 14.61 -1.11 -12.54
CA THR A 175 16.01 -1.53 -12.41
C THR A 175 16.19 -3.04 -12.59
N GLU A 176 15.10 -3.81 -12.65
CA GLU A 176 15.03 -5.26 -12.64
C GLU A 176 15.68 -5.91 -11.40
N GLU A 177 15.95 -5.14 -10.37
CA GLU A 177 16.56 -5.58 -9.12
C GLU A 177 15.58 -6.41 -8.31
N ASN A 178 16.08 -7.50 -7.72
CA ASN A 178 15.33 -8.30 -6.76
C ASN A 178 15.24 -7.55 -5.42
N THR A 179 14.02 -7.18 -5.03
CA THR A 179 13.76 -6.44 -3.79
C THR A 179 12.93 -7.24 -2.78
N ARG A 180 12.84 -8.56 -2.95
CA ARG A 180 12.04 -9.50 -2.12
C ARG A 180 12.29 -9.33 -0.61
N GLU A 181 13.53 -9.00 -0.22
CA GLU A 181 13.89 -8.76 1.17
C GLU A 181 13.09 -7.60 1.80
N SER A 182 12.67 -6.63 1.01
CA SER A 182 11.82 -5.51 1.49
C SER A 182 10.45 -6.01 1.97
N VAL A 183 9.86 -6.98 1.28
CA VAL A 183 8.60 -7.63 1.68
C VAL A 183 8.82 -8.47 2.94
N ILE A 184 9.90 -9.26 3.00
CA ILE A 184 10.23 -10.09 4.15
C ILE A 184 10.40 -9.23 5.41
N THR A 185 11.13 -8.14 5.30
CA THR A 185 11.34 -7.18 6.40
C THR A 185 10.01 -6.58 6.86
N THR A 186 9.17 -6.15 5.94
CA THR A 186 7.85 -5.60 6.26
C THR A 186 6.94 -6.64 6.93
N LEU A 187 6.89 -7.86 6.41
CA LEU A 187 6.09 -8.93 7.03
C LEU A 187 6.59 -9.30 8.43
N ASN A 188 7.90 -9.38 8.62
CA ASN A 188 8.49 -9.64 9.94
C ASN A 188 8.14 -8.56 10.96
N PHE A 189 7.99 -7.32 10.49
CA PHE A 189 7.59 -6.20 11.30
C PHE A 189 6.08 -6.23 11.61
N LEU A 190 5.24 -6.29 10.59
CA LEU A 190 3.77 -6.26 10.72
C LEU A 190 3.19 -7.53 11.37
N GLY A 191 3.87 -8.66 11.23
CA GLY A 191 3.49 -9.93 11.85
C GLY A 191 3.74 -10.01 13.36
N LYS A 192 4.56 -9.10 13.92
CA LYS A 192 4.80 -9.02 15.37
C LYS A 192 3.73 -8.18 16.04
N TYR A 193 3.23 -8.65 17.19
CA TYR A 193 2.26 -7.90 18.00
C TYR A 193 2.83 -6.63 18.68
N LYS A 194 4.16 -6.44 18.65
CA LYS A 194 4.83 -5.25 19.16
C LYS A 194 5.51 -4.55 18.00
N THR A 195 5.11 -3.32 17.75
CA THR A 195 5.76 -2.42 16.80
C THR A 195 7.15 -2.09 17.31
N ASP A 196 8.16 -2.40 16.52
CA ASP A 196 9.51 -1.88 16.72
C ASP A 196 9.52 -0.47 16.10
N GLU A 197 9.42 0.55 16.96
CA GLU A 197 9.36 1.95 16.56
C GLU A 197 10.55 2.33 15.66
N SER A 198 11.71 1.71 15.87
CA SER A 198 12.92 1.98 15.08
C SER A 198 12.76 1.72 13.57
N TYR A 199 11.86 0.82 13.18
CA TYR A 199 11.58 0.56 11.76
C TYR A 199 10.84 1.72 11.09
N TYR A 200 9.90 2.38 11.81
CA TYR A 200 9.17 3.53 11.29
C TYR A 200 9.99 4.82 11.36
N GLU A 201 10.77 5.00 12.41
CA GLU A 201 11.54 6.23 12.64
C GLU A 201 12.62 6.47 11.57
N GLY A 202 13.18 5.41 11.00
CA GLY A 202 14.34 5.52 10.11
C GLY A 202 14.03 6.18 8.76
N TYR A 203 12.88 5.91 8.14
CA TYR A 203 12.57 6.41 6.79
C TYR A 203 11.08 6.59 6.48
N ARG A 204 10.17 5.91 7.19
CA ARG A 204 8.72 6.11 6.98
C ARG A 204 8.21 7.39 7.62
N THR A 205 8.72 7.76 8.79
CA THR A 205 8.34 9.01 9.47
C THR A 205 8.66 10.26 8.66
N PRO A 206 9.89 10.42 8.09
CA PRO A 206 10.18 11.54 7.21
C PRO A 206 9.23 11.60 6.01
N LEU A 207 8.98 10.45 5.35
CA LEU A 207 8.05 10.38 4.23
C LEU A 207 6.64 10.79 4.67
N SER A 208 6.12 10.24 5.78
CA SER A 208 4.77 10.54 6.28
C SER A 208 4.57 12.03 6.54
N LYS A 209 5.59 12.72 7.07
CA LYS A 209 5.57 14.16 7.30
C LYS A 209 5.46 14.94 5.98
N GLU A 210 6.34 14.64 5.03
CA GLU A 210 6.38 15.35 3.73
C GLU A 210 5.10 15.17 2.91
N ILE A 211 4.52 13.97 2.92
CA ILE A 211 3.29 13.69 2.16
C ILE A 211 2.03 14.28 2.78
N SER A 212 2.09 14.70 4.05
CA SER A 212 0.95 15.25 4.77
C SER A 212 0.93 16.77 4.83
N ASP A 213 2.09 17.43 4.75
CA ASP A 213 2.22 18.86 4.99
C ASP A 213 1.43 19.72 3.99
N GLY A 214 0.36 20.36 4.48
CA GLY A 214 -0.52 21.24 3.70
C GLY A 214 -1.32 20.53 2.60
N ARG A 215 -1.40 19.20 2.59
CA ARG A 215 -2.01 18.42 1.50
C ARG A 215 -3.34 17.79 1.90
N THR A 216 -4.15 17.45 0.92
CA THR A 216 -5.30 16.58 1.10
C THR A 216 -4.86 15.13 0.86
N LEU A 217 -5.00 14.27 1.86
CA LEU A 217 -4.75 12.83 1.72
C LEU A 217 -6.02 12.12 1.27
N VAL A 218 -5.92 11.41 0.15
CA VAL A 218 -6.98 10.57 -0.41
C VAL A 218 -6.62 9.10 -0.18
N ILE A 219 -7.48 8.37 0.54
CA ILE A 219 -7.29 6.93 0.79
C ILE A 219 -8.21 6.14 -0.13
N MET A 220 -7.64 5.19 -0.87
CA MET A 220 -8.38 4.41 -1.86
C MET A 220 -8.03 2.92 -1.78
N GLY A 221 -9.04 2.08 -1.98
CA GLY A 221 -8.83 0.63 -2.12
C GLY A 221 -8.56 -0.12 -0.82
N TYR A 222 -8.93 0.46 0.31
CA TYR A 222 -8.92 -0.22 1.62
C TYR A 222 -10.33 -0.61 2.02
N SER A 223 -10.46 -1.78 2.65
CA SER A 223 -11.66 -2.16 3.40
C SER A 223 -11.47 -1.77 4.87
N ASN A 224 -12.55 -1.41 5.55
CA ASN A 224 -12.53 -0.93 6.95
C ASN A 224 -12.06 -1.97 7.98
N GLU A 225 -11.65 -3.17 7.57
CA GLU A 225 -11.30 -4.26 8.48
C GLU A 225 -9.77 -4.40 8.59
N ASN A 226 -9.25 -4.19 9.82
CA ASN A 226 -7.91 -4.57 10.27
C ASN A 226 -6.69 -3.85 9.63
N ASN A 227 -6.80 -2.57 9.30
CA ASN A 227 -5.69 -1.78 8.75
C ASN A 227 -4.84 -1.10 9.85
N ILE A 228 -4.28 -1.87 10.78
CA ILE A 228 -3.49 -1.34 11.91
C ILE A 228 -2.26 -0.56 11.42
N ASP A 229 -1.63 -1.02 10.37
CA ASP A 229 -0.48 -0.39 9.73
C ASP A 229 -0.83 0.96 9.09
N ILE A 230 -2.01 1.07 8.48
CA ILE A 230 -2.52 2.33 7.93
C ILE A 230 -2.81 3.32 9.05
N VAL A 231 -3.46 2.88 10.13
CA VAL A 231 -3.74 3.74 11.29
C VAL A 231 -2.44 4.29 11.88
N SER A 232 -1.42 3.44 12.06
CA SER A 232 -0.10 3.88 12.54
C SER A 232 0.57 4.88 11.60
N THR A 233 0.42 4.71 10.30
CA THR A 233 0.93 5.64 9.29
C THR A 233 0.18 6.97 9.37
N LEU A 234 -1.14 6.95 9.46
CA LEU A 234 -1.97 8.16 9.58
C LEU A 234 -1.68 8.95 10.87
N GLN A 235 -1.43 8.25 11.98
CA GLN A 235 -1.09 8.89 13.26
C GLN A 235 0.23 9.67 13.23
N GLN A 236 1.13 9.36 12.29
CA GLN A 236 2.39 10.07 12.10
C GLN A 236 2.27 11.24 11.11
N MET A 237 1.12 11.39 10.47
CA MET A 237 0.86 12.47 9.51
C MET A 237 0.39 13.72 10.26
N GLU A 238 1.29 14.68 10.38
CA GLU A 238 1.00 16.00 10.94
C GLU A 238 0.80 17.00 9.79
N GLY A 239 -0.13 17.96 9.96
CA GLY A 239 -0.31 19.04 9.00
C GLY A 239 -1.21 18.73 7.80
N LEU A 240 -1.93 17.60 7.81
CA LEU A 240 -2.95 17.31 6.81
C LEU A 240 -3.99 18.43 6.76
N LYS A 241 -4.28 18.92 5.55
CA LYS A 241 -5.37 19.87 5.32
C LYS A 241 -6.73 19.16 5.38
N ARG A 242 -6.80 17.96 4.82
CA ARG A 242 -8.01 17.13 4.76
C ARG A 242 -7.65 15.64 4.61
N LEU A 243 -8.50 14.79 5.15
CA LEU A 243 -8.48 13.34 4.93
C LEU A 243 -9.78 12.93 4.22
N VAL A 244 -9.67 12.15 3.12
CA VAL A 244 -10.79 11.72 2.26
C VAL A 244 -10.72 10.22 1.98
#